data_e183d637d9cc96c90eebe28a6305e940
#
_entry.id   e183d637d9cc96c90eebe28a6305e940
#
_cell.length_a   1.000
_cell.length_b   1.000
_cell.length_c   1.000
_cell.angle_alpha   90.00
_cell.angle_beta   90.00
_cell.angle_gamma   90.00
#
_symmetry.space_group_name_H-M   'P 1'
#
loop_
_entity.id
_entity.type
_entity.pdbx_description
1 polymer ?
#
loop_
_entity_poly.entity_id
_entity_poly.type
_entity_poly.pdbx_seq_one_letter_code
_entity_poly.pdbx_strand_id
1 'polypeptide(L)'
;MQNSTILQQKIQQKLGLKLNRNQFREIERLAFEISKRDNISYDKVLEPLEKKAGFIKFSSKLKFFFLKNTLIKYRFPQTSQNQKIDQKNIFLSKVKQPLNDNWQVKPPFKPLKIFVETEVIKSQLLTNFQEKFPNIEVEEIDYYSRYVKTNKFTISELKKPLVFIVKERGDFIKRCPCTKKHLTCGYWIFNLGFGCPFDCSYCYLQQYSNFPGLILPANTEDFFTSFDKFSKNLKKPIRIGTGEFCDSLALDHITEYSKTLVPYFINKKVLFELKTKSDNIANLLTLKSSPNIIVSWSLNPASTARKEEQATASLDQRLEAAAKVQNAGFGVGFHFDPIIHLDNWQKLYGEVIDKLYSKLKKPFAWISLGTLRSNRQLKTATELRFPESNIFYGELFLGEDKKLRYPDFIKEEIYQEITNKIKQYDQKTPIYLCMEDKQTWNKIKGLVPSNNIENSLI
;
A
#
# COMPACT_ATOMS: atom_id res chain seq x y z
N MET A 1 -6.56 -19.67 -20.89
CA MET A 1 -7.27 -20.95 -21.13
C MET A 1 -6.31 -22.12 -21.40
N GLN A 2 -5.24 -21.97 -22.18
CA GLN A 2 -4.28 -23.07 -22.45
C GLN A 2 -3.67 -23.68 -21.18
N ASN A 3 -3.20 -22.87 -20.24
CA ASN A 3 -2.56 -23.38 -19.00
C ASN A 3 -3.51 -24.16 -18.08
N SER A 4 -4.80 -23.81 -18.03
CA SER A 4 -5.82 -24.54 -17.24
C SER A 4 -6.07 -25.91 -17.81
N THR A 5 -6.20 -26.01 -19.14
CA THR A 5 -6.41 -27.30 -19.84
C THR A 5 -5.20 -28.21 -19.68
N ILE A 6 -4.00 -27.66 -19.78
CA ILE A 6 -2.75 -28.39 -19.57
C ILE A 6 -2.67 -28.95 -18.13
N LEU A 7 -2.97 -28.16 -17.12
CA LEU A 7 -2.96 -28.63 -15.72
C LEU A 7 -3.97 -29.75 -15.48
N GLN A 8 -5.19 -29.63 -16.03
CA GLN A 8 -6.22 -30.65 -15.89
C GLN A 8 -5.82 -31.98 -16.53
N GLN A 9 -5.23 -31.94 -17.74
CA GLN A 9 -4.70 -33.09 -18.43
C GLN A 9 -3.56 -33.77 -17.63
N LYS A 10 -2.62 -32.96 -17.09
CA LYS A 10 -1.50 -33.48 -16.26
C LYS A 10 -2.00 -34.17 -14.98
N ILE A 11 -2.99 -33.61 -14.29
CA ILE A 11 -3.60 -34.22 -13.09
C ILE A 11 -4.22 -35.57 -13.47
N GLN A 12 -4.92 -35.65 -14.60
CA GLN A 12 -5.53 -36.90 -15.04
C GLN A 12 -4.47 -37.94 -15.45
N GLN A 13 -3.44 -37.53 -16.20
CA GLN A 13 -2.39 -38.43 -16.66
C GLN A 13 -1.49 -38.93 -15.52
N LYS A 14 -1.03 -38.03 -14.67
CA LYS A 14 -0.03 -38.33 -13.63
C LYS A 14 -0.64 -38.91 -12.35
N LEU A 15 -1.86 -38.51 -12.00
CA LEU A 15 -2.50 -38.88 -10.74
C LEU A 15 -3.74 -39.78 -10.92
N GLY A 16 -4.16 -40.04 -12.17
CA GLY A 16 -5.36 -40.84 -12.46
C GLY A 16 -6.63 -40.24 -11.82
N LEU A 17 -6.70 -38.88 -11.73
CA LEU A 17 -7.78 -38.20 -11.02
C LEU A 17 -8.56 -37.28 -11.95
N LYS A 18 -9.85 -37.57 -12.15
CA LYS A 18 -10.79 -36.70 -12.87
C LYS A 18 -11.49 -35.79 -11.86
N LEU A 19 -11.27 -34.49 -11.96
CA LEU A 19 -11.84 -33.47 -11.08
C LEU A 19 -13.10 -32.85 -11.68
N ASN A 20 -14.12 -32.61 -10.86
CA ASN A 20 -15.23 -31.76 -11.27
C ASN A 20 -14.80 -30.27 -11.29
N ARG A 21 -15.65 -29.40 -11.85
CA ARG A 21 -15.36 -27.99 -12.06
C ARG A 21 -14.93 -27.25 -10.76
N ASN A 22 -15.61 -27.52 -9.64
CA ASN A 22 -15.30 -26.85 -8.37
C ASN A 22 -13.99 -27.36 -7.76
N GLN A 23 -13.80 -28.67 -7.75
CA GLN A 23 -12.56 -29.31 -7.31
C GLN A 23 -11.36 -28.82 -8.15
N PHE A 24 -11.51 -28.79 -9.46
CA PHE A 24 -10.45 -28.30 -10.36
C PHE A 24 -10.09 -26.85 -10.05
N ARG A 25 -11.07 -25.98 -9.86
CA ARG A 25 -10.83 -24.55 -9.54
C ARG A 25 -9.99 -24.37 -8.27
N GLU A 26 -10.23 -25.17 -7.22
CA GLU A 26 -9.44 -25.09 -5.98
C GLU A 26 -8.00 -25.57 -6.19
N ILE A 27 -7.82 -26.68 -6.90
CA ILE A 27 -6.49 -27.23 -7.22
C ILE A 27 -5.72 -26.27 -8.14
N GLU A 28 -6.38 -25.78 -9.19
CA GLU A 28 -5.81 -24.82 -10.12
C GLU A 28 -5.29 -23.57 -9.38
N ARG A 29 -6.10 -23.05 -8.45
CA ARG A 29 -5.71 -21.87 -7.68
C ARG A 29 -4.49 -22.12 -6.80
N LEU A 30 -4.45 -23.23 -6.08
CA LEU A 30 -3.30 -23.60 -5.24
C LEU A 30 -2.05 -23.82 -6.09
N ALA A 31 -2.16 -24.58 -7.19
CA ALA A 31 -1.03 -24.83 -8.08
C ALA A 31 -0.51 -23.53 -8.72
N PHE A 32 -1.41 -22.64 -9.16
CA PHE A 32 -1.06 -21.33 -9.69
C PHE A 32 -0.28 -20.47 -8.68
N GLU A 33 -0.76 -20.36 -7.44
CA GLU A 33 -0.09 -19.56 -6.42
C GLU A 33 1.27 -20.12 -6.02
N ILE A 34 1.41 -21.45 -5.94
CA ILE A 34 2.71 -22.10 -5.70
C ILE A 34 3.65 -21.84 -6.87
N SER A 35 3.19 -22.06 -8.11
CA SER A 35 3.96 -21.81 -9.31
C SER A 35 4.49 -20.36 -9.40
N LYS A 36 3.63 -19.40 -9.07
CA LYS A 36 4.01 -17.96 -9.08
C LYS A 36 4.95 -17.59 -7.93
N ARG A 37 4.72 -18.10 -6.72
CA ARG A 37 5.57 -17.84 -5.55
C ARG A 37 6.99 -18.35 -5.79
N ASP A 38 7.11 -19.60 -6.24
CA ASP A 38 8.37 -20.32 -6.32
C ASP A 38 9.03 -20.21 -7.71
N ASN A 39 8.34 -19.55 -8.66
CA ASN A 39 8.75 -19.44 -10.06
C ASN A 39 9.05 -20.81 -10.71
N ILE A 40 8.14 -21.77 -10.53
CA ILE A 40 8.27 -23.14 -11.04
C ILE A 40 7.09 -23.53 -11.94
N SER A 41 7.30 -24.52 -12.82
CA SER A 41 6.25 -25.06 -13.69
C SER A 41 5.23 -25.91 -12.89
N TYR A 42 4.03 -26.10 -13.45
CA TYR A 42 3.04 -27.00 -12.89
C TYR A 42 3.52 -28.45 -12.75
N ASP A 43 4.43 -28.92 -13.61
CA ASP A 43 5.05 -30.25 -13.47
C ASP A 43 5.80 -30.36 -12.14
N LYS A 44 6.63 -29.36 -11.83
CA LYS A 44 7.37 -29.31 -10.56
C LYS A 44 6.45 -29.18 -9.35
N VAL A 45 5.31 -28.49 -9.49
CA VAL A 45 4.28 -28.43 -8.43
C VAL A 45 3.66 -29.80 -8.15
N LEU A 46 3.46 -30.63 -9.19
CA LEU A 46 2.84 -31.94 -9.09
C LEU A 46 3.83 -33.07 -8.77
N GLU A 47 5.12 -32.94 -9.08
CA GLU A 47 6.15 -33.97 -8.92
C GLU A 47 6.19 -34.64 -7.52
N PRO A 48 6.13 -33.90 -6.40
CA PRO A 48 6.15 -34.53 -5.07
C PRO A 48 4.93 -35.43 -4.78
N LEU A 49 3.85 -35.26 -5.54
CA LEU A 49 2.61 -36.04 -5.41
C LEU A 49 2.72 -37.38 -6.14
N GLU A 50 3.46 -37.43 -7.25
CA GLU A 50 3.67 -38.65 -8.04
C GLU A 50 4.44 -39.71 -7.25
N LYS A 51 5.40 -39.28 -6.43
CA LYS A 51 6.31 -40.16 -5.67
C LYS A 51 5.65 -40.82 -4.45
N LYS A 52 4.38 -40.51 -4.12
CA LYS A 52 3.67 -41.11 -2.97
C LYS A 52 2.96 -42.40 -3.37
N ALA A 53 3.62 -43.51 -3.21
CA ALA A 53 3.19 -44.86 -3.63
C ALA A 53 1.78 -45.32 -3.18
N GLY A 54 1.20 -44.74 -2.11
CA GLY A 54 -0.15 -45.04 -1.64
C GLY A 54 -1.29 -44.37 -2.39
N PHE A 55 -1.00 -43.36 -3.23
CA PHE A 55 -2.01 -42.53 -3.90
C PHE A 55 -2.90 -43.33 -4.86
N ILE A 56 -2.35 -44.33 -5.52
CA ILE A 56 -3.07 -45.16 -6.55
C ILE A 56 -4.23 -45.96 -5.96
N LYS A 57 -4.15 -46.39 -4.69
CA LYS A 57 -5.14 -47.24 -4.01
C LYS A 57 -6.35 -46.49 -3.44
N PHE A 58 -6.36 -45.14 -3.47
CA PHE A 58 -7.45 -44.35 -2.89
C PHE A 58 -8.65 -44.22 -3.83
N SER A 59 -9.85 -44.06 -3.25
CA SER A 59 -11.03 -43.61 -3.99
C SER A 59 -10.83 -42.20 -4.54
N SER A 60 -11.54 -41.82 -5.61
CA SER A 60 -11.42 -40.46 -6.22
C SER A 60 -11.65 -39.35 -5.23
N LYS A 61 -12.56 -39.51 -4.27
CA LYS A 61 -12.80 -38.53 -3.19
C LYS A 61 -11.58 -38.38 -2.29
N LEU A 62 -10.99 -39.45 -1.85
CA LEU A 62 -9.80 -39.45 -1.00
C LEU A 62 -8.58 -38.89 -1.76
N LYS A 63 -8.42 -39.24 -3.03
CA LYS A 63 -7.39 -38.68 -3.92
C LYS A 63 -7.49 -37.13 -3.99
N PHE A 64 -8.71 -36.62 -4.18
CA PHE A 64 -8.92 -35.17 -4.21
C PHE A 64 -8.53 -34.49 -2.89
N PHE A 65 -9.00 -35.02 -1.75
CA PHE A 65 -8.65 -34.45 -0.44
C PHE A 65 -7.15 -34.52 -0.15
N PHE A 66 -6.51 -35.63 -0.51
CA PHE A 66 -5.07 -35.79 -0.36
C PHE A 66 -4.31 -34.78 -1.21
N LEU A 67 -4.66 -34.63 -2.50
CA LEU A 67 -4.08 -33.67 -3.42
C LEU A 67 -4.25 -32.24 -2.86
N LYS A 68 -5.47 -31.85 -2.50
CA LYS A 68 -5.76 -30.53 -1.95
C LYS A 68 -4.96 -30.26 -0.68
N ASN A 69 -4.95 -31.17 0.29
CA ASN A 69 -4.23 -30.98 1.55
C ASN A 69 -2.71 -30.90 1.35
N THR A 70 -2.16 -31.66 0.41
CA THR A 70 -0.74 -31.60 0.08
C THR A 70 -0.38 -30.25 -0.56
N LEU A 71 -1.20 -29.76 -1.50
CA LEU A 71 -0.98 -28.44 -2.10
C LEU A 71 -1.18 -27.31 -1.08
N ILE A 72 -2.10 -27.44 -0.12
CA ILE A 72 -2.24 -26.49 0.99
C ILE A 72 -0.96 -26.43 1.83
N LYS A 73 -0.36 -27.57 2.18
CA LYS A 73 0.90 -27.61 2.91
C LYS A 73 2.05 -26.96 2.13
N TYR A 74 2.10 -27.18 0.81
CA TYR A 74 3.10 -26.51 -0.03
C TYR A 74 2.87 -25.02 -0.16
N ARG A 75 1.59 -24.61 -0.22
CA ARG A 75 1.23 -23.19 -0.31
C ARG A 75 1.55 -22.43 0.97
N PHE A 76 1.43 -23.09 2.11
CA PHE A 76 1.59 -22.53 3.45
C PHE A 76 2.61 -23.34 4.27
N PRO A 77 3.90 -23.35 3.89
CA PRO A 77 4.90 -24.22 4.50
C PRO A 77 5.14 -23.91 5.97
N GLN A 78 5.28 -22.64 6.36
CA GLN A 78 5.54 -22.25 7.75
C GLN A 78 4.29 -22.47 8.62
N THR A 79 3.13 -22.01 8.17
CA THR A 79 1.88 -22.18 8.92
C THR A 79 1.57 -23.67 9.13
N SER A 80 1.77 -24.51 8.12
CA SER A 80 1.52 -25.95 8.23
C SER A 80 2.43 -26.68 9.19
N GLN A 81 3.59 -26.09 9.52
CA GLN A 81 4.50 -26.62 10.53
C GLN A 81 4.19 -26.10 11.93
N ASN A 82 3.81 -24.83 12.05
CA ASN A 82 3.66 -24.14 13.32
C ASN A 82 2.25 -24.25 13.94
N GLN A 83 1.23 -24.41 13.10
CA GLN A 83 -0.16 -24.50 13.58
C GLN A 83 -1.07 -25.23 12.58
N LYS A 84 -2.23 -25.67 13.06
CA LYS A 84 -3.26 -26.26 12.21
C LYS A 84 -3.88 -25.18 11.32
N ILE A 85 -3.89 -25.42 10.00
CA ILE A 85 -4.48 -24.51 9.03
C ILE A 85 -6.00 -24.61 9.08
N ASP A 86 -6.67 -23.50 9.32
CA ASP A 86 -8.11 -23.39 9.10
C ASP A 86 -8.37 -23.08 7.61
N GLN A 87 -8.83 -24.11 6.90
CA GLN A 87 -9.11 -24.00 5.46
C GLN A 87 -10.21 -22.99 5.12
N LYS A 88 -11.08 -22.62 6.09
CA LYS A 88 -12.11 -21.59 5.88
C LYS A 88 -11.51 -20.20 5.68
N ASN A 89 -10.31 -19.98 6.22
CA ASN A 89 -9.59 -18.71 6.11
C ASN A 89 -8.68 -18.62 4.89
N ILE A 90 -8.61 -19.70 4.07
CA ILE A 90 -7.88 -19.68 2.81
C ILE A 90 -8.76 -19.06 1.71
N PHE A 91 -8.24 -18.03 1.06
CA PHE A 91 -8.92 -17.39 -0.07
C PHE A 91 -8.52 -18.02 -1.40
N LEU A 92 -9.40 -18.84 -1.98
CA LEU A 92 -9.21 -19.49 -3.26
C LEU A 92 -10.11 -18.85 -4.34
N SER A 93 -9.63 -17.77 -4.93
CA SER A 93 -10.31 -17.10 -6.05
C SER A 93 -10.13 -17.87 -7.36
N LYS A 94 -10.99 -17.59 -8.35
CA LYS A 94 -10.78 -18.11 -9.70
C LYS A 94 -9.52 -17.50 -10.32
N VAL A 95 -8.69 -18.31 -10.97
CA VAL A 95 -7.57 -17.81 -11.78
C VAL A 95 -8.11 -17.04 -12.97
N LYS A 96 -7.59 -15.85 -13.21
CA LYS A 96 -7.98 -14.97 -14.31
C LYS A 96 -6.75 -14.67 -15.18
N GLN A 97 -7.00 -14.39 -16.46
CA GLN A 97 -5.94 -13.90 -17.33
C GLN A 97 -5.57 -12.46 -16.98
N PRO A 98 -4.28 -12.11 -16.98
CA PRO A 98 -3.84 -10.72 -16.86
C PRO A 98 -4.46 -9.83 -17.94
N LEU A 99 -4.61 -8.55 -17.63
CA LEU A 99 -5.08 -7.55 -18.58
C LEU A 99 -4.02 -7.20 -19.64
N ASN A 100 -2.75 -7.33 -19.26
CA ASN A 100 -1.59 -7.15 -20.14
C ASN A 100 -0.53 -8.20 -19.80
N ASP A 101 0.07 -8.78 -20.82
CA ASP A 101 1.15 -9.76 -20.67
C ASP A 101 2.55 -9.09 -20.53
N ASN A 102 2.65 -7.80 -20.86
CA ASN A 102 3.91 -7.06 -20.83
C ASN A 102 3.94 -6.10 -19.63
N TRP A 103 4.83 -6.40 -18.68
CA TRP A 103 5.22 -5.48 -17.63
C TRP A 103 6.12 -4.40 -18.21
N GLN A 104 5.68 -3.15 -18.20
CA GLN A 104 6.49 -2.01 -18.58
C GLN A 104 6.69 -1.09 -17.38
N VAL A 105 7.91 -0.56 -17.23
CA VAL A 105 8.19 0.49 -16.27
C VAL A 105 7.32 1.69 -16.61
N LYS A 106 6.57 2.19 -15.63
CA LYS A 106 5.69 3.33 -15.83
C LYS A 106 6.53 4.58 -16.13
N PRO A 107 6.27 5.31 -17.21
CA PRO A 107 6.96 6.56 -17.49
C PRO A 107 6.61 7.62 -16.44
N PRO A 108 7.40 8.71 -16.34
CA PRO A 108 7.07 9.86 -15.52
C PRO A 108 5.63 10.34 -15.77
N PHE A 109 4.97 10.85 -14.73
CA PHE A 109 3.59 11.29 -14.82
C PHE A 109 3.42 12.38 -15.89
N LYS A 110 2.51 12.10 -16.84
CA LYS A 110 2.01 13.06 -17.81
C LYS A 110 0.50 12.85 -17.95
N PRO A 111 -0.33 13.88 -17.74
CA PRO A 111 -1.76 13.71 -17.88
C PRO A 111 -2.13 13.43 -19.34
N LEU A 112 -3.07 12.51 -19.54
CA LEU A 112 -3.68 12.27 -20.85
C LEU A 112 -4.70 13.37 -21.18
N LYS A 113 -5.43 13.82 -20.17
CA LYS A 113 -6.46 14.86 -20.26
C LYS A 113 -6.69 15.47 -18.87
N ILE A 114 -7.02 16.75 -18.86
CA ILE A 114 -7.37 17.50 -17.66
C ILE A 114 -8.84 17.87 -17.73
N PHE A 115 -9.58 17.54 -16.69
CA PHE A 115 -10.96 17.98 -16.48
C PHE A 115 -10.96 19.05 -15.39
N VAL A 116 -11.71 20.11 -15.58
CA VAL A 116 -11.81 21.18 -14.59
C VAL A 116 -13.27 21.53 -14.35
N GLU A 117 -13.66 21.61 -13.07
CA GLU A 117 -14.99 22.12 -12.73
C GLU A 117 -15.08 23.62 -13.01
N THR A 118 -16.24 24.04 -13.59
CA THR A 118 -16.54 25.45 -13.94
C THR A 118 -16.20 26.43 -12.83
N GLU A 119 -16.51 26.10 -11.57
CA GLU A 119 -16.26 26.98 -10.41
C GLU A 119 -14.77 27.25 -10.13
N VAL A 120 -13.86 26.43 -10.63
CA VAL A 120 -12.40 26.54 -10.39
C VAL A 120 -11.58 26.68 -11.67
N ILE A 121 -12.23 27.03 -12.79
CA ILE A 121 -11.57 27.21 -14.09
C ILE A 121 -10.50 28.34 -14.09
N LYS A 122 -10.60 29.28 -13.18
CA LYS A 122 -9.62 30.38 -13.02
C LYS A 122 -8.60 30.10 -11.90
N SER A 123 -8.48 28.85 -11.43
CA SER A 123 -7.58 28.51 -10.34
C SER A 123 -6.11 28.53 -10.76
N GLN A 124 -5.22 28.92 -9.83
CA GLN A 124 -3.78 28.81 -10.04
C GLN A 124 -3.36 27.36 -10.34
N LEU A 125 -4.05 26.38 -9.74
CA LEU A 125 -3.78 24.96 -9.98
C LEU A 125 -3.94 24.59 -11.46
N LEU A 126 -5.00 25.06 -12.13
CA LEU A 126 -5.18 24.83 -13.56
C LEU A 126 -4.07 25.51 -14.36
N THR A 127 -3.75 26.76 -14.04
CA THR A 127 -2.66 27.51 -14.69
C THR A 127 -1.34 26.74 -14.60
N ASN A 128 -0.96 26.25 -13.43
CA ASN A 128 0.27 25.46 -13.23
C ASN A 128 0.30 24.20 -14.10
N PHE A 129 -0.85 23.51 -14.24
CA PHE A 129 -0.95 22.34 -15.12
C PHE A 129 -0.82 22.72 -16.60
N GLN A 130 -1.43 23.81 -17.03
CA GLN A 130 -1.36 24.29 -18.42
C GLN A 130 0.06 24.75 -18.79
N GLU A 131 0.75 25.45 -17.90
CA GLU A 131 2.16 25.83 -18.08
C GLU A 131 3.07 24.61 -18.20
N LYS A 132 2.87 23.60 -17.34
CA LYS A 132 3.67 22.37 -17.36
C LYS A 132 3.36 21.46 -18.54
N PHE A 133 2.11 21.48 -19.03
CA PHE A 133 1.60 20.61 -20.08
C PHE A 133 0.78 21.39 -21.11
N PRO A 134 1.38 22.32 -21.87
CA PRO A 134 0.66 23.26 -22.73
C PRO A 134 -0.15 22.58 -23.86
N ASN A 135 0.20 21.35 -24.23
CA ASN A 135 -0.44 20.61 -25.31
C ASN A 135 -1.48 19.59 -24.83
N ILE A 136 -1.83 19.59 -23.54
CA ILE A 136 -2.82 18.65 -23.00
C ILE A 136 -4.21 19.28 -23.09
N GLU A 137 -5.15 18.52 -23.62
CA GLU A 137 -6.56 18.92 -23.70
C GLU A 137 -7.12 19.19 -22.30
N VAL A 138 -7.80 20.33 -22.16
CA VAL A 138 -8.55 20.72 -20.96
C VAL A 138 -10.03 20.72 -21.31
N GLU A 139 -10.82 19.93 -20.56
CA GLU A 139 -12.28 19.87 -20.70
C GLU A 139 -12.94 20.45 -19.45
N GLU A 140 -13.82 21.43 -19.68
CA GLU A 140 -14.65 21.97 -18.61
C GLU A 140 -15.81 21.01 -18.29
N ILE A 141 -16.05 20.77 -17.01
CA ILE A 141 -17.14 19.93 -16.52
C ILE A 141 -17.92 20.68 -15.43
N ASP A 142 -19.20 20.36 -15.32
CA ASP A 142 -20.08 20.89 -14.27
C ASP A 142 -19.57 20.50 -12.88
N TYR A 143 -19.67 19.17 -12.59
CA TYR A 143 -19.26 18.57 -11.33
C TYR A 143 -18.60 17.21 -11.56
N TYR A 144 -17.51 16.95 -10.88
CA TYR A 144 -16.84 15.65 -10.89
C TYR A 144 -17.81 14.49 -10.56
N SER A 145 -18.61 14.63 -9.52
CA SER A 145 -19.53 13.59 -9.09
C SER A 145 -20.61 13.23 -10.13
N ARG A 146 -21.02 14.20 -10.96
CA ARG A 146 -21.94 13.99 -12.08
C ARG A 146 -21.25 13.29 -13.23
N TYR A 147 -20.05 13.74 -13.57
CA TYR A 147 -19.23 13.15 -14.63
C TYR A 147 -18.96 11.66 -14.39
N VAL A 148 -18.57 11.29 -13.15
CA VAL A 148 -18.31 9.92 -12.76
C VAL A 148 -19.55 9.01 -12.81
N LYS A 149 -20.74 9.53 -12.51
CA LYS A 149 -21.99 8.76 -12.58
C LYS A 149 -22.40 8.44 -14.01
N THR A 150 -22.12 9.33 -14.96
CA THR A 150 -22.49 9.16 -16.37
C THR A 150 -21.48 8.32 -17.16
N ASN A 151 -20.22 8.28 -16.72
CA ASN A 151 -19.14 7.57 -17.39
C ASN A 151 -18.77 6.30 -16.62
N LYS A 152 -18.84 5.13 -17.26
CA LYS A 152 -18.42 3.86 -16.67
C LYS A 152 -17.00 3.53 -17.10
N PHE A 153 -16.17 3.14 -16.15
CA PHE A 153 -14.77 2.79 -16.38
C PHE A 153 -14.50 1.33 -16.04
N THR A 154 -13.62 0.73 -16.81
CA THR A 154 -13.12 -0.63 -16.59
C THR A 154 -11.82 -0.61 -15.79
N ILE A 155 -11.42 -1.76 -15.20
CA ILE A 155 -10.14 -1.87 -14.47
C ILE A 155 -8.94 -1.48 -15.35
N SER A 156 -9.00 -1.77 -16.65
CA SER A 156 -7.92 -1.38 -17.60
C SER A 156 -7.80 0.14 -17.77
N GLU A 157 -8.88 0.88 -17.58
CA GLU A 157 -8.89 2.34 -17.69
C GLU A 157 -8.38 3.04 -16.43
N LEU A 158 -8.28 2.35 -15.29
CA LEU A 158 -7.63 2.89 -14.08
C LEU A 158 -6.17 3.30 -14.33
N LYS A 159 -5.55 2.81 -15.41
CA LYS A 159 -4.19 3.23 -15.83
C LYS A 159 -4.15 4.58 -16.54
N LYS A 160 -5.28 5.12 -17.01
CA LYS A 160 -5.31 6.40 -17.69
C LYS A 160 -4.94 7.52 -16.73
N PRO A 161 -3.88 8.29 -16.99
CA PRO A 161 -3.46 9.39 -16.13
C PRO A 161 -4.33 10.63 -16.37
N LEU A 162 -5.59 10.57 -15.94
CA LEU A 162 -6.50 11.71 -15.98
C LEU A 162 -6.30 12.60 -14.76
N VAL A 163 -6.54 13.89 -14.90
CA VAL A 163 -6.54 14.87 -13.82
C VAL A 163 -7.90 15.54 -13.75
N PHE A 164 -8.47 15.62 -12.55
CA PHE A 164 -9.70 16.33 -12.24
C PHE A 164 -9.38 17.46 -11.27
N ILE A 165 -9.43 18.70 -11.73
CA ILE A 165 -9.30 19.89 -10.91
C ILE A 165 -10.70 20.27 -10.44
N VAL A 166 -10.93 20.17 -9.13
CA VAL A 166 -12.27 20.26 -8.55
C VAL A 166 -12.36 21.28 -7.43
N LYS A 167 -13.59 21.67 -7.09
CA LYS A 167 -13.90 22.34 -5.83
C LYS A 167 -14.37 21.32 -4.81
N GLU A 168 -13.58 21.09 -3.76
CA GLU A 168 -14.04 20.27 -2.63
C GLU A 168 -15.11 21.02 -1.83
N ARG A 169 -16.20 20.32 -1.45
CA ARG A 169 -17.39 20.93 -0.87
C ARG A 169 -17.73 20.47 0.56
N GLY A 170 -17.03 19.48 1.08
CA GLY A 170 -17.43 18.99 2.40
C GLY A 170 -16.48 18.04 3.13
N ASP A 171 -15.66 17.28 2.44
CA ASP A 171 -14.83 16.23 3.06
C ASP A 171 -13.40 16.72 3.36
N PHE A 172 -13.29 17.87 4.03
CA PHE A 172 -12.00 18.55 4.25
C PHE A 172 -11.13 17.84 5.29
N ILE A 173 -11.73 17.38 6.40
CA ILE A 173 -11.01 16.80 7.55
C ILE A 173 -11.75 15.58 8.04
N LYS A 174 -11.04 14.47 8.18
CA LYS A 174 -11.63 13.23 8.69
C LYS A 174 -10.65 12.39 9.48
N ARG A 175 -11.14 11.48 10.28
CA ARG A 175 -10.31 10.48 10.94
C ARG A 175 -9.76 9.48 9.93
N CYS A 176 -8.52 9.01 10.14
CA CYS A 176 -7.99 7.89 9.38
C CYS A 176 -8.93 6.68 9.48
N PRO A 177 -9.31 6.02 8.35
CA PRO A 177 -10.26 4.92 8.31
C PRO A 177 -9.64 3.62 8.81
N CYS A 178 -9.17 3.62 10.06
CA CYS A 178 -8.59 2.44 10.69
C CYS A 178 -9.60 1.29 10.74
N THR A 179 -9.09 0.07 10.70
CA THR A 179 -9.91 -1.14 10.84
C THR A 179 -10.62 -1.16 12.20
N LYS A 180 -11.91 -1.44 12.21
CA LYS A 180 -12.69 -1.58 13.45
C LYS A 180 -12.04 -2.60 14.39
N LYS A 181 -12.11 -2.37 15.69
CA LYS A 181 -11.49 -3.19 16.76
C LYS A 181 -9.95 -3.19 16.79
N HIS A 182 -9.27 -2.45 15.93
CA HIS A 182 -7.82 -2.27 15.98
C HIS A 182 -7.46 -0.96 16.71
N LEU A 183 -6.24 -0.91 17.25
CA LEU A 183 -5.74 0.30 17.88
C LEU A 183 -5.52 1.40 16.84
N THR A 184 -5.81 2.63 17.23
CA THR A 184 -5.62 3.81 16.37
C THR A 184 -4.46 4.65 16.89
N CYS A 185 -3.68 5.21 15.98
CA CYS A 185 -2.64 6.20 16.31
C CYS A 185 -3.16 7.63 16.40
N GLY A 186 -4.48 7.83 16.33
CA GLY A 186 -5.11 9.16 16.44
C GLY A 186 -4.95 10.06 15.22
N TYR A 187 -4.49 9.54 14.10
CA TYR A 187 -4.21 10.32 12.89
C TYR A 187 -5.48 10.92 12.25
N TRP A 188 -5.38 12.19 11.86
CA TRP A 188 -6.38 12.90 11.09
C TRP A 188 -5.91 13.11 9.66
N ILE A 189 -6.83 13.11 8.72
CA ILE A 189 -6.57 13.34 7.31
C ILE A 189 -7.03 14.75 6.95
N PHE A 190 -6.12 15.55 6.42
CA PHE A 190 -6.43 16.75 5.68
C PHE A 190 -6.60 16.33 4.21
N ASN A 191 -7.84 16.19 3.77
CA ASN A 191 -8.23 15.42 2.58
C ASN A 191 -7.97 16.18 1.28
N LEU A 192 -6.74 16.64 1.07
CA LEU A 192 -6.33 17.43 -0.08
C LEU A 192 -6.02 16.54 -1.29
N GLY A 193 -7.04 15.92 -1.84
CA GLY A 193 -6.96 15.12 -3.07
C GLY A 193 -7.17 13.62 -2.89
N PHE A 194 -7.43 12.98 -4.02
CA PHE A 194 -7.61 11.55 -4.12
C PHE A 194 -6.93 11.00 -5.37
N GLY A 195 -6.30 9.81 -5.22
CA GLY A 195 -5.51 9.21 -6.28
C GLY A 195 -4.02 9.56 -6.18
N CYS A 196 -3.19 8.77 -6.82
CA CYS A 196 -1.74 8.89 -6.75
C CYS A 196 -1.13 8.65 -8.14
N PRO A 197 -0.14 9.44 -8.58
CA PRO A 197 0.51 9.24 -9.86
C PRO A 197 1.40 7.98 -9.87
N PHE A 198 1.78 7.48 -8.70
CA PHE A 198 2.48 6.21 -8.55
C PHE A 198 1.55 5.03 -8.74
N ASP A 199 2.11 3.89 -9.12
CA ASP A 199 1.32 2.68 -9.40
C ASP A 199 1.86 1.49 -8.60
N CYS A 200 1.80 1.58 -7.27
CA CYS A 200 2.23 0.48 -6.40
C CYS A 200 1.25 -0.71 -6.51
N SER A 201 1.78 -1.91 -6.71
CA SER A 201 0.97 -3.13 -6.91
C SER A 201 0.06 -3.48 -5.73
N TYR A 202 0.46 -3.11 -4.52
CA TYR A 202 -0.26 -3.35 -3.27
C TYR A 202 -1.12 -2.17 -2.80
N CYS A 203 -1.22 -1.10 -3.60
CA CYS A 203 -1.93 0.11 -3.17
C CYS A 203 -3.44 -0.12 -3.09
N TYR A 204 -4.02 0.12 -1.93
CA TYR A 204 -5.46 -0.02 -1.72
C TYR A 204 -6.29 0.95 -2.57
N LEU A 205 -5.73 2.06 -3.02
CA LEU A 205 -6.40 3.00 -3.92
C LEU A 205 -6.85 2.34 -5.22
N GLN A 206 -6.17 1.29 -5.70
CA GLN A 206 -6.59 0.53 -6.87
C GLN A 206 -7.99 -0.06 -6.75
N GLN A 207 -8.45 -0.25 -5.52
CA GLN A 207 -9.77 -0.80 -5.23
C GLN A 207 -10.78 0.26 -4.81
N TYR A 208 -10.31 1.31 -4.12
CA TYR A 208 -11.16 2.43 -3.69
C TYR A 208 -11.46 3.39 -4.84
N SER A 209 -10.60 3.46 -5.85
CA SER A 209 -10.84 4.26 -7.04
C SER A 209 -11.90 3.60 -7.90
N ASN A 210 -13.10 4.15 -7.89
CA ASN A 210 -14.16 3.79 -8.81
C ASN A 210 -14.00 4.48 -10.16
N PHE A 211 -12.95 5.31 -10.32
CA PHE A 211 -12.72 6.16 -11.44
C PHE A 211 -11.21 6.34 -11.69
N PRO A 212 -10.73 6.33 -12.95
CA PRO A 212 -9.33 6.61 -13.25
C PRO A 212 -9.01 8.08 -13.03
N GLY A 213 -7.79 8.35 -12.54
CA GLY A 213 -7.26 9.70 -12.45
C GLY A 213 -7.02 10.21 -11.05
N LEU A 214 -6.57 11.44 -11.00
CA LEU A 214 -6.26 12.19 -9.80
C LEU A 214 -7.30 13.27 -9.60
N ILE A 215 -7.85 13.38 -8.40
CA ILE A 215 -8.78 14.43 -8.01
C ILE A 215 -8.00 15.42 -7.16
N LEU A 216 -7.89 16.65 -7.63
CA LEU A 216 -7.06 17.70 -7.03
C LEU A 216 -7.94 18.91 -6.71
N PRO A 217 -8.21 19.21 -5.44
CA PRO A 217 -8.95 20.40 -5.04
C PRO A 217 -8.17 21.70 -5.32
N ALA A 218 -8.84 22.69 -5.91
CA ALA A 218 -8.25 23.99 -6.18
C ALA A 218 -8.58 25.05 -5.11
N ASN A 219 -9.52 24.76 -4.21
CA ASN A 219 -10.03 25.70 -3.20
C ASN A 219 -9.39 25.48 -1.82
N THR A 220 -8.08 25.61 -1.72
CA THR A 220 -7.32 25.37 -0.45
C THR A 220 -7.78 26.25 0.70
N GLU A 221 -8.27 27.46 0.45
CA GLU A 221 -8.79 28.38 1.48
C GLU A 221 -10.01 27.83 2.23
N ASP A 222 -10.86 27.07 1.55
CA ASP A 222 -12.00 26.41 2.20
C ASP A 222 -11.54 25.33 3.19
N PHE A 223 -10.44 24.65 2.87
CA PHE A 223 -9.78 23.71 3.77
C PHE A 223 -9.25 24.41 5.02
N PHE A 224 -8.60 25.56 4.87
CA PHE A 224 -8.08 26.33 5.99
C PHE A 224 -9.20 26.85 6.87
N THR A 225 -10.25 27.38 6.27
CA THR A 225 -11.45 27.82 7.00
C THR A 225 -12.08 26.68 7.80
N SER A 226 -12.19 25.49 7.19
CA SER A 226 -12.69 24.30 7.84
C SER A 226 -11.78 23.87 8.99
N PHE A 227 -10.46 23.88 8.78
CA PHE A 227 -9.49 23.52 9.81
C PHE A 227 -9.52 24.51 10.99
N ASP A 228 -9.63 25.80 10.75
CA ASP A 228 -9.71 26.81 11.82
C ASP A 228 -10.96 26.63 12.69
N LYS A 229 -12.10 26.28 12.08
CA LYS A 229 -13.31 25.90 12.84
C LYS A 229 -13.12 24.63 13.66
N PHE A 230 -12.54 23.60 13.05
CA PHE A 230 -12.25 22.32 13.69
C PHE A 230 -11.26 22.48 14.85
N SER A 231 -10.18 23.22 14.65
CA SER A 231 -9.09 23.36 15.63
C SER A 231 -9.48 24.12 16.90
N LYS A 232 -10.52 24.98 16.86
CA LYS A 232 -11.05 25.67 18.04
C LYS A 232 -11.52 24.70 19.15
N ASN A 233 -11.93 23.50 18.78
CA ASN A 233 -12.42 22.48 19.70
C ASN A 233 -11.36 21.48 20.15
N LEU A 234 -10.12 21.64 19.70
CA LEU A 234 -9.04 20.73 20.06
C LEU A 234 -8.51 21.04 21.46
N LYS A 235 -8.65 20.07 22.36
CA LYS A 235 -8.13 20.16 23.74
C LYS A 235 -6.63 19.89 23.84
N LYS A 236 -6.04 19.19 22.86
CA LYS A 236 -4.62 18.84 22.79
C LYS A 236 -4.15 18.89 21.33
N PRO A 237 -2.83 19.01 21.08
CA PRO A 237 -2.30 18.87 19.74
C PRO A 237 -2.72 17.54 19.09
N ILE A 238 -2.77 17.50 17.77
CA ILE A 238 -3.11 16.30 16.99
C ILE A 238 -2.08 16.10 15.88
N ARG A 239 -2.03 14.88 15.36
CA ARG A 239 -1.34 14.57 14.11
C ARG A 239 -2.35 14.63 12.97
N ILE A 240 -2.05 15.43 11.95
CA ILE A 240 -2.88 15.58 10.75
C ILE A 240 -1.98 15.67 9.52
N GLY A 241 -2.40 15.15 8.39
CA GLY A 241 -1.62 15.24 7.15
C GLY A 241 -2.39 14.83 5.90
N THR A 242 -1.74 14.91 4.74
CA THR A 242 -2.37 14.79 3.42
C THR A 242 -2.16 13.44 2.74
N GLY A 243 -1.24 12.62 3.21
CA GLY A 243 -0.72 11.45 2.49
C GLY A 243 -1.50 10.15 2.56
N GLU A 244 -2.78 10.14 2.96
CA GLU A 244 -3.56 8.91 3.08
C GLU A 244 -4.22 8.52 1.74
N PHE A 245 -4.88 9.44 1.05
CA PHE A 245 -5.58 9.16 -0.20
C PHE A 245 -4.82 9.64 -1.45
N CYS A 246 -3.68 10.26 -1.27
CA CYS A 246 -2.76 10.69 -2.31
C CYS A 246 -1.32 10.61 -1.79
N ASP A 247 -0.34 10.83 -2.64
CA ASP A 247 1.03 11.12 -2.21
C ASP A 247 1.20 12.63 -2.06
N SER A 248 1.70 13.10 -0.94
CA SER A 248 1.73 14.53 -0.61
C SER A 248 2.66 15.34 -1.48
N LEU A 249 3.72 14.74 -2.04
CA LEU A 249 4.78 15.48 -2.75
C LEU A 249 4.98 15.02 -4.20
N ALA A 250 4.36 13.93 -4.64
CA ALA A 250 4.60 13.38 -5.97
C ALA A 250 4.37 14.38 -7.10
N LEU A 251 3.39 15.26 -6.97
CA LEU A 251 3.06 16.31 -7.93
C LEU A 251 3.29 17.73 -7.39
N ASP A 252 4.00 17.88 -6.28
CA ASP A 252 4.17 19.20 -5.65
C ASP A 252 4.88 20.24 -6.53
N HIS A 253 5.73 19.78 -7.47
CA HIS A 253 6.35 20.63 -8.49
C HIS A 253 5.35 21.21 -9.53
N ILE A 254 4.07 20.79 -9.48
CA ILE A 254 2.97 21.31 -10.31
C ILE A 254 1.91 21.92 -9.42
N THR A 255 1.46 21.15 -8.40
CA THR A 255 0.35 21.58 -7.54
C THR A 255 0.75 22.71 -6.61
N GLU A 256 2.02 22.77 -6.24
CA GLU A 256 2.58 23.72 -5.26
C GLU A 256 1.86 23.74 -3.91
N TYR A 257 1.18 22.64 -3.58
CA TYR A 257 0.43 22.55 -2.33
C TYR A 257 1.30 22.77 -1.10
N SER A 258 2.56 22.31 -1.11
CA SER A 258 3.47 22.55 0.02
C SER A 258 3.71 24.04 0.27
N LYS A 259 3.76 24.87 -0.77
CA LYS A 259 3.95 26.33 -0.66
C LYS A 259 2.77 27.02 0.05
N THR A 260 1.58 26.41 0.01
CA THR A 260 0.37 26.92 0.68
C THR A 260 0.20 26.30 2.06
N LEU A 261 0.41 24.98 2.18
CA LEU A 261 0.17 24.22 3.42
C LEU A 261 1.22 24.53 4.51
N VAL A 262 2.50 24.53 4.16
CA VAL A 262 3.57 24.71 5.15
C VAL A 262 3.46 26.05 5.87
N PRO A 263 3.36 27.21 5.17
CA PRO A 263 3.17 28.50 5.85
C PRO A 263 1.92 28.56 6.73
N TYR A 264 0.84 27.91 6.32
CA TYR A 264 -0.39 27.86 7.11
C TYR A 264 -0.23 27.06 8.39
N PHE A 265 0.38 25.87 8.33
CA PHE A 265 0.49 24.96 9.48
C PHE A 265 1.67 25.24 10.41
N ILE A 266 2.66 26.01 9.99
CA ILE A 266 3.88 26.28 10.78
C ILE A 266 3.60 26.87 12.16
N ASN A 267 2.53 27.67 12.30
CA ASN A 267 2.11 28.31 13.55
C ASN A 267 0.91 27.63 14.22
N LYS A 268 0.45 26.49 13.72
CA LYS A 268 -0.68 25.77 14.31
C LYS A 268 -0.19 24.76 15.35
N LYS A 269 -0.99 24.52 16.40
CA LYS A 269 -0.70 23.52 17.45
C LYS A 269 -1.02 22.09 16.99
N VAL A 270 -0.35 21.66 15.92
CA VAL A 270 -0.49 20.30 15.34
C VAL A 270 0.86 19.80 14.86
N LEU A 271 1.01 18.49 14.72
CA LEU A 271 2.05 17.90 13.89
C LEU A 271 1.43 17.66 12.51
N PHE A 272 1.86 18.44 11.54
CA PHE A 272 1.37 18.37 10.16
C PHE A 272 2.29 17.50 9.31
N GLU A 273 1.75 16.42 8.77
CA GLU A 273 2.51 15.42 8.03
C GLU A 273 2.29 15.50 6.53
N LEU A 274 3.40 15.54 5.78
CA LEU A 274 3.48 15.34 4.35
C LEU A 274 4.10 13.96 4.10
N LYS A 275 3.28 12.95 3.77
CA LYS A 275 3.72 11.56 3.59
C LYS A 275 3.93 11.24 2.11
N THR A 276 5.08 10.66 1.76
CA THR A 276 5.46 10.49 0.35
C THR A 276 6.32 9.24 0.06
N LYS A 277 6.39 8.87 -1.20
CA LYS A 277 7.39 7.99 -1.84
C LYS A 277 8.19 8.73 -2.92
N SER A 278 8.11 10.06 -2.95
CA SER A 278 8.80 10.91 -3.91
C SER A 278 10.12 11.46 -3.34
N ASP A 279 11.01 11.88 -4.19
CA ASP A 279 12.17 12.71 -3.91
C ASP A 279 11.94 14.19 -4.28
N ASN A 280 10.71 14.54 -4.67
CA ASN A 280 10.32 15.89 -5.09
C ASN A 280 10.15 16.81 -3.87
N ILE A 281 11.24 17.45 -3.47
CA ILE A 281 11.32 18.31 -2.28
C ILE A 281 11.72 19.76 -2.61
N ALA A 282 11.84 20.10 -3.89
CA ALA A 282 12.36 21.39 -4.31
C ALA A 282 11.60 22.57 -3.69
N ASN A 283 10.27 22.54 -3.71
CA ASN A 283 9.45 23.57 -3.09
C ASN A 283 9.66 23.65 -1.57
N LEU A 284 9.73 22.50 -0.88
CA LEU A 284 9.95 22.48 0.58
C LEU A 284 11.25 23.18 0.99
N LEU A 285 12.32 22.98 0.22
CA LEU A 285 13.63 23.56 0.52
C LEU A 285 13.66 25.08 0.37
N THR A 286 12.65 25.69 -0.27
CA THR A 286 12.52 27.15 -0.36
C THR A 286 11.70 27.76 0.77
N LEU A 287 11.06 26.92 1.61
CA LEU A 287 10.13 27.37 2.64
C LEU A 287 10.81 27.46 4.01
N LYS A 288 10.27 28.31 4.87
CA LYS A 288 10.65 28.34 6.28
C LYS A 288 10.28 27.02 6.92
N SER A 289 11.26 26.36 7.53
CA SER A 289 11.06 25.10 8.23
C SER A 289 10.51 25.29 9.66
N SER A 290 9.92 24.22 10.19
CA SER A 290 9.51 24.13 11.59
C SER A 290 9.44 22.66 12.00
N PRO A 291 9.79 22.33 13.26
CA PRO A 291 9.76 20.95 13.74
C PRO A 291 8.34 20.33 13.83
N ASN A 292 7.27 21.15 13.79
CA ASN A 292 5.89 20.65 13.74
C ASN A 292 5.43 20.28 12.30
N ILE A 293 6.21 20.61 11.29
CA ILE A 293 6.00 20.13 9.91
C ILE A 293 6.85 18.89 9.71
N ILE A 294 6.20 17.75 9.60
CA ILE A 294 6.86 16.47 9.46
C ILE A 294 6.76 16.01 8.01
N VAL A 295 7.90 15.74 7.39
CA VAL A 295 7.91 15.04 6.11
C VAL A 295 8.25 13.58 6.37
N SER A 296 7.41 12.66 5.89
CA SER A 296 7.59 11.25 6.16
C SER A 296 7.69 10.42 4.88
N TRP A 297 8.60 9.45 4.89
CA TRP A 297 8.79 8.56 3.75
C TRP A 297 8.36 7.13 4.08
N SER A 298 7.61 6.53 3.13
CA SER A 298 7.41 5.09 3.14
C SER A 298 8.65 4.40 2.58
N LEU A 299 9.15 3.39 3.29
CA LEU A 299 10.38 2.67 2.95
C LEU A 299 10.11 1.19 2.75
N ASN A 300 10.72 0.63 1.72
CA ASN A 300 10.79 -0.80 1.44
C ASN A 300 12.20 -1.14 0.94
N PRO A 301 12.62 -2.43 1.00
CA PRO A 301 13.86 -2.86 0.37
C PRO A 301 13.95 -2.44 -1.09
N ALA A 302 15.15 -2.09 -1.57
CA ALA A 302 15.35 -1.56 -2.92
C ALA A 302 14.80 -2.48 -4.03
N SER A 303 14.92 -3.80 -3.84
CA SER A 303 14.36 -4.80 -4.77
C SER A 303 12.83 -4.75 -4.81
N THR A 304 12.19 -4.63 -3.64
CA THR A 304 10.73 -4.50 -3.49
C THR A 304 10.23 -3.19 -4.10
N ALA A 305 10.89 -2.06 -3.78
CA ALA A 305 10.53 -0.76 -4.32
C ALA A 305 10.57 -0.76 -5.86
N ARG A 306 11.64 -1.32 -6.44
CA ARG A 306 11.79 -1.43 -7.90
C ARG A 306 10.68 -2.27 -8.55
N LYS A 307 10.31 -3.40 -7.92
CA LYS A 307 9.34 -4.34 -8.48
C LYS A 307 7.90 -3.90 -8.25
N GLU A 308 7.59 -3.42 -7.06
CA GLU A 308 6.21 -3.27 -6.60
C GLU A 308 5.74 -1.80 -6.48
N GLU A 309 6.65 -0.82 -6.56
CA GLU A 309 6.35 0.60 -6.39
C GLU A 309 6.71 1.40 -7.64
N GLN A 310 5.92 1.22 -8.70
CA GLN A 310 6.22 1.86 -9.99
C GLN A 310 6.10 3.39 -9.94
N ALA A 311 7.00 4.03 -10.67
CA ALA A 311 7.12 5.49 -10.80
C ALA A 311 7.47 6.24 -9.50
N THR A 312 7.79 5.54 -8.40
CA THR A 312 8.26 6.17 -7.17
C THR A 312 9.77 6.44 -7.22
N ALA A 313 10.26 7.30 -6.34
CA ALA A 313 11.69 7.45 -6.12
C ALA A 313 12.30 6.14 -5.55
N SER A 314 13.55 5.85 -5.87
CA SER A 314 14.29 4.72 -5.29
C SER A 314 14.50 4.91 -3.79
N LEU A 315 14.85 3.83 -3.08
CA LEU A 315 15.16 3.91 -1.65
C LEU A 315 16.24 4.96 -1.34
N ASP A 316 17.32 4.96 -2.13
CA ASP A 316 18.42 5.89 -1.90
C ASP A 316 18.00 7.35 -2.16
N GLN A 317 17.23 7.62 -3.20
CA GLN A 317 16.67 8.96 -3.48
C GLN A 317 15.74 9.43 -2.34
N ARG A 318 14.87 8.56 -1.81
CA ARG A 318 14.01 8.90 -0.66
C ARG A 318 14.84 9.26 0.58
N LEU A 319 15.88 8.48 0.88
CA LEU A 319 16.75 8.77 2.04
C LEU A 319 17.58 10.04 1.86
N GLU A 320 18.06 10.32 0.65
CA GLU A 320 18.74 11.59 0.34
C GLU A 320 17.82 12.80 0.43
N ALA A 321 16.59 12.67 -0.07
CA ALA A 321 15.57 13.71 0.07
C ALA A 321 15.24 13.96 1.55
N ALA A 322 15.08 12.89 2.34
CA ALA A 322 14.82 12.97 3.78
C ALA A 322 15.97 13.67 4.53
N ALA A 323 17.22 13.37 4.19
CA ALA A 323 18.38 14.01 4.79
C ALA A 323 18.45 15.51 4.47
N LYS A 324 18.14 15.91 3.22
CA LYS A 324 18.09 17.32 2.82
C LYS A 324 16.99 18.08 3.57
N VAL A 325 15.81 17.49 3.70
CA VAL A 325 14.66 18.05 4.40
C VAL A 325 14.94 18.18 5.91
N GLN A 326 15.55 17.16 6.52
CA GLN A 326 15.97 17.20 7.92
C GLN A 326 17.02 18.30 8.16
N ASN A 327 18.02 18.43 7.28
CA ASN A 327 19.04 19.47 7.39
C ASN A 327 18.47 20.89 7.18
N ALA A 328 17.37 21.02 6.44
CA ALA A 328 16.63 22.29 6.31
C ALA A 328 15.81 22.64 7.57
N GLY A 329 15.71 21.73 8.57
CA GLY A 329 15.06 22.01 9.86
C GLY A 329 13.62 21.53 9.97
N PHE A 330 13.12 20.72 9.03
CA PHE A 330 11.84 20.02 9.15
C PHE A 330 11.97 18.76 10.01
N GLY A 331 10.87 18.35 10.67
CA GLY A 331 10.79 17.03 11.26
C GLY A 331 10.74 15.94 10.19
N VAL A 332 11.28 14.76 10.50
CA VAL A 332 11.21 13.60 9.59
C VAL A 332 10.63 12.38 10.29
N GLY A 333 9.84 11.60 9.56
CA GLY A 333 9.24 10.34 10.01
C GLY A 333 9.33 9.25 8.95
N PHE A 334 9.13 8.00 9.35
CA PHE A 334 9.24 6.88 8.43
C PHE A 334 8.11 5.86 8.61
N HIS A 335 7.74 5.23 7.50
CA HIS A 335 6.69 4.22 7.46
C HIS A 335 7.22 2.96 6.76
N PHE A 336 7.39 1.89 7.50
CA PHE A 336 7.55 0.55 6.96
C PHE A 336 6.14 -0.05 6.84
N ASP A 337 5.41 0.39 5.83
CA ASP A 337 4.02 0.00 5.59
C ASP A 337 3.69 0.00 4.07
N PRO A 338 3.51 -1.18 3.43
CA PRO A 338 3.52 -2.50 4.08
C PRO A 338 4.92 -3.11 4.18
N ILE A 339 5.17 -3.83 5.28
CA ILE A 339 6.27 -4.79 5.38
C ILE A 339 5.82 -6.07 4.68
N ILE A 340 6.63 -6.57 3.76
CA ILE A 340 6.34 -7.77 2.98
C ILE A 340 7.25 -8.90 3.44
N HIS A 341 6.66 -10.04 3.82
CA HIS A 341 7.38 -11.24 4.21
C HIS A 341 7.97 -11.91 2.97
N LEU A 342 9.22 -11.56 2.67
CA LEU A 342 10.02 -12.06 1.55
C LEU A 342 11.01 -13.12 2.03
N ASP A 343 11.58 -13.87 1.11
CA ASP A 343 12.79 -14.64 1.42
C ASP A 343 13.90 -13.68 1.86
N ASN A 344 14.58 -14.01 2.97
CA ASN A 344 15.62 -13.15 3.58
C ASN A 344 15.14 -11.75 4.01
N TRP A 345 13.87 -11.59 4.39
CA TRP A 345 13.29 -10.30 4.77
C TRP A 345 14.07 -9.63 5.92
N GLN A 346 14.60 -10.40 6.90
CA GLN A 346 15.39 -9.86 8.01
C GLN A 346 16.59 -9.08 7.48
N LYS A 347 17.36 -9.68 6.57
CA LYS A 347 18.51 -9.02 5.94
C LYS A 347 18.08 -7.80 5.14
N LEU A 348 17.06 -7.95 4.29
CA LEU A 348 16.61 -6.88 3.40
C LEU A 348 16.10 -5.64 4.15
N TYR A 349 15.26 -5.82 5.19
CA TYR A 349 14.80 -4.70 6.00
C TYR A 349 15.89 -4.19 6.94
N GLY A 350 16.79 -5.06 7.41
CA GLY A 350 17.99 -4.67 8.15
C GLY A 350 18.86 -3.70 7.37
N GLU A 351 19.12 -3.97 6.09
CA GLU A 351 19.87 -3.07 5.19
C GLU A 351 19.18 -1.71 5.00
N VAL A 352 17.84 -1.68 4.94
CA VAL A 352 17.08 -0.41 4.89
C VAL A 352 17.30 0.40 6.17
N ILE A 353 17.23 -0.25 7.33
CA ILE A 353 17.43 0.41 8.62
C ILE A 353 18.87 0.90 8.77
N ASP A 354 19.86 0.09 8.41
CA ASP A 354 21.27 0.47 8.44
C ASP A 354 21.53 1.71 7.54
N LYS A 355 21.00 1.73 6.33
CA LYS A 355 21.07 2.89 5.44
C LYS A 355 20.37 4.12 6.00
N LEU A 356 19.20 3.93 6.62
CA LEU A 356 18.44 5.02 7.24
C LEU A 356 19.27 5.73 8.31
N TYR A 357 19.84 4.96 9.26
CA TYR A 357 20.63 5.52 10.36
C TYR A 357 22.04 5.97 9.97
N SER A 358 22.55 5.53 8.82
CA SER A 358 23.81 6.05 8.28
C SER A 358 23.67 7.44 7.65
N LYS A 359 22.47 7.79 7.15
CA LYS A 359 22.22 9.04 6.40
C LYS A 359 21.54 10.13 7.22
N LEU A 360 20.76 9.79 8.25
CA LEU A 360 19.92 10.75 8.98
C LEU A 360 20.23 10.78 10.48
N LYS A 361 20.00 11.96 11.07
CA LYS A 361 20.20 12.19 12.51
C LYS A 361 18.95 11.77 13.29
N LYS A 362 19.15 11.01 14.37
CA LYS A 362 18.12 10.60 15.33
C LYS A 362 17.95 11.65 16.45
N PRO A 363 16.81 11.73 17.16
CA PRO A 363 15.60 10.92 16.94
C PRO A 363 14.76 11.42 15.75
N PHE A 364 13.91 10.52 15.23
CA PHE A 364 12.87 10.87 14.26
C PHE A 364 11.55 11.23 14.96
N ALA A 365 10.63 11.86 14.25
CA ALA A 365 9.29 12.14 14.79
C ALA A 365 8.56 10.85 15.17
N TRP A 366 8.63 9.85 14.32
CA TRP A 366 8.12 8.48 14.55
C TRP A 366 8.61 7.49 13.50
N ILE A 367 8.47 6.20 13.84
CA ILE A 367 8.52 5.10 12.87
C ILE A 367 7.24 4.28 13.00
N SER A 368 6.53 4.12 11.88
CA SER A 368 5.32 3.29 11.76
C SER A 368 5.66 1.94 11.15
N LEU A 369 5.17 0.87 11.73
CA LEU A 369 5.30 -0.48 11.21
C LEU A 369 3.92 -1.05 10.86
N GLY A 370 3.79 -1.64 9.67
CA GLY A 370 2.57 -2.32 9.26
C GLY A 370 2.87 -3.44 8.27
N THR A 371 2.48 -4.67 8.56
CA THR A 371 2.65 -5.79 7.62
C THR A 371 1.63 -5.73 6.47
N LEU A 372 1.93 -6.40 5.35
CA LEU A 372 1.04 -6.46 4.20
C LEU A 372 -0.35 -6.95 4.61
N ARG A 373 -1.34 -6.15 4.29
CA ARG A 373 -2.75 -6.43 4.52
C ARG A 373 -3.60 -5.89 3.38
N SER A 374 -4.60 -6.64 2.97
CA SER A 374 -5.49 -6.20 1.89
C SER A 374 -6.85 -6.87 1.97
N ASN A 375 -7.84 -6.26 1.38
CA ASN A 375 -9.05 -7.01 1.09
C ASN A 375 -8.85 -7.91 -0.14
N ARG A 376 -9.79 -8.84 -0.34
CA ARG A 376 -9.72 -9.85 -1.39
C ARG A 376 -9.70 -9.28 -2.81
N GLN A 377 -10.39 -8.16 -3.01
CA GLN A 377 -10.48 -7.52 -4.32
C GLN A 377 -9.15 -6.93 -4.77
N LEU A 378 -8.35 -6.38 -3.84
CA LEU A 378 -7.03 -5.86 -4.17
C LEU A 378 -6.11 -6.96 -4.70
N LYS A 379 -6.07 -8.14 -4.07
CA LYS A 379 -5.32 -9.28 -4.59
C LYS A 379 -5.70 -9.58 -6.04
N THR A 380 -7.02 -9.61 -6.33
CA THR A 380 -7.51 -9.86 -7.70
C THR A 380 -7.12 -8.73 -8.67
N ALA A 381 -7.21 -7.47 -8.24
CA ALA A 381 -6.80 -6.33 -9.08
C ALA A 381 -5.30 -6.37 -9.37
N THR A 382 -4.47 -6.69 -8.36
CA THR A 382 -3.03 -6.83 -8.53
C THR A 382 -2.68 -7.94 -9.52
N GLU A 383 -3.30 -9.11 -9.41
CA GLU A 383 -3.07 -10.23 -10.33
C GLU A 383 -3.42 -9.89 -11.79
N LEU A 384 -4.45 -9.07 -11.99
CA LEU A 384 -4.87 -8.63 -13.31
C LEU A 384 -3.95 -7.55 -13.89
N ARG A 385 -3.49 -6.63 -13.05
CA ARG A 385 -2.72 -5.45 -13.48
C ARG A 385 -1.22 -5.66 -13.46
N PHE A 386 -0.72 -6.48 -12.53
CA PHE A 386 0.70 -6.69 -12.25
C PHE A 386 1.02 -8.20 -12.21
N PRO A 387 0.99 -8.88 -13.38
CA PRO A 387 1.14 -10.32 -13.47
C PRO A 387 2.49 -10.83 -12.93
N GLU A 388 3.52 -9.96 -12.91
CA GLU A 388 4.85 -10.28 -12.37
C GLU A 388 4.95 -10.11 -10.85
N SER A 389 3.96 -9.46 -10.21
CA SER A 389 3.93 -9.34 -8.76
C SER A 389 3.60 -10.66 -8.10
N ASN A 390 4.35 -11.02 -7.07
CA ASN A 390 4.12 -12.22 -6.27
C ASN A 390 3.85 -11.94 -4.78
N ILE A 391 3.70 -10.67 -4.41
CA ILE A 391 3.57 -10.26 -3.00
C ILE A 391 2.38 -10.89 -2.27
N PHE A 392 1.30 -11.22 -2.99
CA PHE A 392 0.10 -11.85 -2.41
C PHE A 392 0.16 -13.37 -2.36
N TYR A 393 1.29 -13.98 -2.75
CA TYR A 393 1.47 -15.43 -2.68
C TYR A 393 2.29 -15.87 -1.46
N GLY A 394 2.63 -14.96 -0.54
CA GLY A 394 3.06 -15.28 0.83
C GLY A 394 1.94 -15.93 1.66
N GLU A 395 2.21 -16.32 2.90
CA GLU A 395 1.27 -17.05 3.76
C GLU A 395 0.18 -16.12 4.34
N LEU A 396 -0.73 -15.66 3.48
CA LEU A 396 -1.82 -14.75 3.82
C LEU A 396 -3.14 -15.52 4.02
N PHE A 397 -3.82 -15.23 5.13
CA PHE A 397 -5.11 -15.79 5.51
C PHE A 397 -6.13 -14.67 5.73
N LEU A 398 -7.42 -15.02 5.64
CA LEU A 398 -8.50 -14.10 5.99
C LEU A 398 -8.57 -13.93 7.51
N GLY A 399 -8.25 -12.74 7.99
CA GLY A 399 -8.46 -12.34 9.37
C GLY A 399 -9.95 -12.14 9.70
N GLU A 400 -10.24 -11.85 10.97
CA GLU A 400 -11.62 -11.54 11.45
C GLU A 400 -12.20 -10.30 10.74
N ASP A 401 -11.37 -9.35 10.35
CA ASP A 401 -11.72 -8.16 9.58
C ASP A 401 -11.93 -8.45 8.08
N LYS A 402 -11.87 -9.74 7.68
CA LYS A 402 -12.01 -10.23 6.29
C LYS A 402 -10.92 -9.72 5.34
N LYS A 403 -9.84 -9.17 5.87
CA LYS A 403 -8.63 -8.82 5.11
C LYS A 403 -7.67 -10.00 5.09
N LEU A 404 -6.91 -10.09 4.01
CA LEU A 404 -5.75 -10.98 3.93
C LEU A 404 -4.64 -10.42 4.82
N ARG A 405 -4.11 -11.21 5.73
CA ARG A 405 -3.05 -10.87 6.70
C ARG A 405 -2.12 -12.05 6.90
N TYR A 406 -0.89 -11.80 7.30
CA TYR A 406 -0.02 -12.86 7.79
C TYR A 406 -0.56 -13.42 9.11
N PRO A 407 -0.32 -14.72 9.42
CA PRO A 407 -0.58 -15.30 10.74
C PRO A 407 0.15 -14.52 11.85
N ASP A 408 -0.39 -14.58 13.06
CA ASP A 408 0.13 -13.78 14.18
C ASP A 408 1.60 -14.07 14.46
N PHE A 409 2.04 -15.34 14.45
CA PHE A 409 3.44 -15.68 14.70
C PHE A 409 4.41 -15.05 13.66
N ILE A 410 4.02 -14.93 12.37
CA ILE A 410 4.83 -14.25 11.34
C ILE A 410 4.83 -12.73 11.60
N LYS A 411 3.67 -12.15 11.92
CA LYS A 411 3.58 -10.70 12.19
C LYS A 411 4.41 -10.33 13.42
N GLU A 412 4.28 -11.10 14.49
CA GLU A 412 4.99 -10.89 15.75
C GLU A 412 6.50 -10.98 15.56
N GLU A 413 6.99 -11.98 14.82
CA GLU A 413 8.40 -12.09 14.46
C GLU A 413 8.88 -10.86 13.68
N ILE A 414 8.16 -10.46 12.62
CA ILE A 414 8.51 -9.30 11.79
C ILE A 414 8.58 -8.02 12.65
N TYR A 415 7.55 -7.76 13.45
CA TYR A 415 7.51 -6.55 14.25
C TYR A 415 8.59 -6.51 15.31
N GLN A 416 8.83 -7.63 16.00
CA GLN A 416 9.85 -7.68 17.04
C GLN A 416 11.26 -7.51 16.46
N GLU A 417 11.60 -8.21 15.38
CA GLU A 417 12.92 -8.13 14.75
C GLU A 417 13.22 -6.73 14.21
N ILE A 418 12.26 -6.10 13.50
CA ILE A 418 12.43 -4.74 12.99
C ILE A 418 12.52 -3.73 14.15
N THR A 419 11.70 -3.88 15.19
CA THR A 419 11.78 -3.01 16.37
C THR A 419 13.11 -3.15 17.08
N ASN A 420 13.60 -4.37 17.28
CA ASN A 420 14.90 -4.65 17.88
C ASN A 420 16.03 -3.99 17.07
N LYS A 421 16.01 -4.15 15.75
CA LYS A 421 17.02 -3.54 14.87
C LYS A 421 17.01 -2.01 14.95
N ILE A 422 15.84 -1.38 14.95
CA ILE A 422 15.70 0.08 15.13
C ILE A 422 16.24 0.50 16.51
N LYS A 423 15.87 -0.22 17.57
CA LYS A 423 16.29 0.11 18.94
C LYS A 423 17.79 -0.06 19.20
N GLN A 424 18.52 -0.83 18.39
CA GLN A 424 19.99 -0.85 18.42
C GLN A 424 20.58 0.53 18.06
N TYR A 425 19.96 1.25 17.14
CA TYR A 425 20.40 2.58 16.72
C TYR A 425 19.79 3.71 17.54
N ASP A 426 18.51 3.61 17.90
CA ASP A 426 17.73 4.73 18.45
C ASP A 426 16.69 4.27 19.48
N GLN A 427 16.96 4.57 20.74
CA GLN A 427 16.05 4.28 21.84
C GLN A 427 14.91 5.31 21.99
N LYS A 428 15.07 6.53 21.40
CA LYS A 428 14.19 7.66 21.65
C LYS A 428 13.03 7.76 20.65
N THR A 429 13.27 7.43 19.37
CA THR A 429 12.22 7.51 18.35
C THR A 429 11.02 6.65 18.74
N PRO A 430 9.79 7.23 18.77
CA PRO A 430 8.56 6.48 18.97
C PRO A 430 8.31 5.49 17.84
N ILE A 431 8.04 4.22 18.18
CA ILE A 431 7.68 3.17 17.22
C ILE A 431 6.25 2.73 17.50
N TYR A 432 5.41 2.66 16.48
CA TYR A 432 4.04 2.22 16.61
C TYR A 432 3.60 1.29 15.47
N LEU A 433 2.58 0.45 15.73
CA LEU A 433 1.99 -0.42 14.73
C LEU A 433 0.80 0.26 14.04
N CYS A 434 0.69 0.09 12.72
CA CYS A 434 -0.43 0.59 11.95
C CYS A 434 -1.48 -0.51 11.76
N MET A 435 -2.72 -0.26 12.19
CA MET A 435 -3.87 -1.17 12.04
C MET A 435 -3.64 -2.57 12.62
N GLU A 436 -3.11 -2.66 13.83
CA GLU A 436 -2.99 -3.92 14.56
C GLU A 436 -3.85 -3.93 15.84
N ASP A 437 -4.21 -5.12 16.27
CA ASP A 437 -4.98 -5.32 17.48
C ASP A 437 -4.12 -5.18 18.74
N LYS A 438 -4.79 -5.03 19.89
CA LYS A 438 -4.13 -4.84 21.19
C LYS A 438 -3.29 -6.05 21.62
N GLN A 439 -3.71 -7.26 21.23
CA GLN A 439 -3.00 -8.48 21.59
C GLN A 439 -1.65 -8.55 20.89
N THR A 440 -1.60 -8.35 19.58
CA THR A 440 -0.37 -8.27 18.79
C THR A 440 0.53 -7.16 19.35
N TRP A 441 -0.04 -5.97 19.60
CA TRP A 441 0.72 -4.82 20.09
C TRP A 441 1.45 -5.11 21.44
N ASN A 442 0.73 -5.71 22.39
CA ASN A 442 1.29 -5.98 23.73
C ASN A 442 2.37 -7.05 23.74
N LYS A 443 2.48 -7.86 22.70
CA LYS A 443 3.54 -8.88 22.58
C LYS A 443 4.88 -8.29 22.10
N ILE A 444 4.87 -7.12 21.46
CA ILE A 444 6.06 -6.52 20.87
C ILE A 444 6.69 -5.55 21.86
N LYS A 445 7.94 -5.80 22.22
CA LYS A 445 8.72 -4.93 23.10
C LYS A 445 9.30 -3.73 22.33
N GLY A 446 9.37 -2.58 22.96
CA GLY A 446 10.00 -1.38 22.38
C GLY A 446 9.04 -0.45 21.61
N LEU A 447 7.76 -0.77 21.55
CA LEU A 447 6.72 0.11 21.00
C LEU A 447 6.28 1.17 22.01
N VAL A 448 5.62 2.22 21.54
CA VAL A 448 4.89 3.15 22.42
C VAL A 448 3.76 2.39 23.14
N PRO A 449 3.39 2.80 24.37
CA PRO A 449 2.35 2.11 25.15
C PRO A 449 1.00 2.06 24.42
N SER A 450 0.39 0.88 24.38
CA SER A 450 -0.90 0.64 23.68
C SER A 450 -2.09 1.45 24.23
N ASN A 451 -2.00 1.91 25.46
CA ASN A 451 -3.01 2.74 26.12
C ASN A 451 -2.74 4.26 26.01
N ASN A 452 -1.63 4.66 25.40
CA ASN A 452 -1.23 6.07 25.29
C ASN A 452 -0.60 6.42 23.93
N ILE A 453 -1.02 5.76 22.86
CA ILE A 453 -0.40 5.87 21.54
C ILE A 453 -0.42 7.33 21.04
N GLU A 454 -1.58 7.96 21.04
CA GLU A 454 -1.75 9.33 20.52
C GLU A 454 -0.79 10.33 21.20
N ASN A 455 -0.73 10.32 22.53
CA ASN A 455 0.13 11.27 23.25
C ASN A 455 1.63 10.93 23.14
N SER A 456 1.98 9.67 22.89
CA SER A 456 3.36 9.26 22.67
C SER A 456 3.91 9.66 21.28
N LEU A 457 3.04 10.11 20.38
CA LEU A 457 3.36 10.51 19.02
C LEU A 457 3.24 12.03 18.79
N ILE A 458 2.93 12.79 19.82
CA ILE A 458 2.84 14.25 19.87
C ILE A 458 3.93 14.78 20.82
#